data_9cc48440df5d5eb6f27bcf1d674df2c2
#
_entry.id   9cc48440df5d5eb6f27bcf1d674df2c2
#
_cell.length_a   1.000
_cell.length_b   1.000
_cell.length_c   1.000
_cell.angle_alpha   90.00
_cell.angle_beta   90.00
_cell.angle_gamma   90.00
#
_symmetry.space_group_name_H-M   'P 1'
#
loop_
_entity.id
_entity.type
_entity.pdbx_description
1 polymer ?
#
loop_
_entity_poly.entity_id
_entity_poly.type
_entity_poly.pdbx_seq_one_letter_code
_entity_poly.pdbx_strand_id
1 'polypeptide(L)'
;LLLLFSSSAAAQTPRDSIAFATAQWRTADLGGGAECRYAQIDMFGSRQSISVATYPGRRFTTSIVHLDRRAESTSDLGKAAGAEIAVNGSYFNVKTFEPVTFVLLDRKIVGRTTPEEAFRTNGVIAFKDRKGRRMEIFPCDTTQYADVARRYRSALAAGPVLIDGGKVVEYTSGSSFYTRRHPRTLIGKRADGTVVMAVIDGRFKGQGDGATIAETAYIARQLGLTEALNLDGGGSST
;
A
#
# COMPACT_ATOMS: atom_id res chain seq x y z
N LEU A 1 -14.11 -41.65 1.09
CA LEU A 1 -12.81 -41.10 0.61
C LEU A 1 -12.90 -39.60 0.60
N LEU A 2 -12.37 -38.98 1.68
CA LEU A 2 -12.37 -37.52 1.86
C LEU A 2 -11.09 -36.98 1.20
N LEU A 3 -11.21 -36.36 0.04
CA LEU A 3 -10.12 -35.63 -0.61
C LEU A 3 -10.01 -34.25 0.06
N LEU A 4 -9.06 -34.10 0.98
CA LEU A 4 -8.62 -32.81 1.48
C LEU A 4 -7.80 -32.11 0.38
N PHE A 5 -8.40 -31.17 -0.32
CA PHE A 5 -7.66 -30.20 -1.10
C PHE A 5 -7.03 -29.20 -0.14
N SER A 6 -5.78 -29.44 0.23
CA SER A 6 -4.94 -28.40 0.82
C SER A 6 -4.63 -27.39 -0.28
N SER A 7 -5.29 -26.23 -0.28
CA SER A 7 -4.81 -25.07 -1.00
C SER A 7 -3.47 -24.68 -0.38
N SER A 8 -2.37 -25.08 -1.01
CA SER A 8 -1.05 -24.58 -0.66
C SER A 8 -1.01 -23.07 -0.97
N ALA A 9 -1.34 -22.23 0.02
CA ALA A 9 -0.70 -20.94 0.08
C ALA A 9 0.79 -21.23 -0.05
N ALA A 10 1.48 -20.67 -1.05
CA ALA A 10 2.90 -20.87 -1.26
C ALA A 10 3.59 -20.56 0.08
N ALA A 11 4.04 -21.61 0.77
CA ALA A 11 4.54 -21.51 2.13
C ALA A 11 5.70 -20.54 2.09
N GLN A 12 5.58 -19.46 2.84
CA GLN A 12 6.64 -18.49 3.07
C GLN A 12 7.83 -19.24 3.66
N THR A 13 8.86 -19.44 2.86
CA THR A 13 9.97 -20.30 3.23
C THR A 13 11.05 -19.50 3.97
N PRO A 14 11.86 -20.15 4.84
CA PRO A 14 13.07 -19.52 5.39
C PRO A 14 13.97 -18.94 4.30
N ARG A 15 13.95 -19.54 3.10
CA ARG A 15 14.67 -19.05 1.92
C ARG A 15 14.25 -17.63 1.51
N ASP A 16 12.96 -17.30 1.54
CA ASP A 16 12.46 -15.99 1.14
C ASP A 16 12.90 -14.90 2.12
N SER A 17 12.91 -15.19 3.43
CA SER A 17 13.42 -14.23 4.43
C SER A 17 14.92 -13.99 4.31
N ILE A 18 15.70 -15.03 4.03
CA ILE A 18 17.15 -14.92 3.77
C ILE A 18 17.37 -14.08 2.50
N ALA A 19 16.66 -14.39 1.41
CA ALA A 19 16.79 -13.65 0.15
C ALA A 19 16.49 -12.15 0.34
N PHE A 20 15.44 -11.81 1.11
CA PHE A 20 15.13 -10.42 1.42
C PHE A 20 16.21 -9.76 2.28
N ALA A 21 16.68 -10.44 3.33
CA ALA A 21 17.67 -9.92 4.27
C ALA A 21 19.05 -9.70 3.63
N THR A 22 19.42 -10.54 2.65
CA THR A 22 20.71 -10.47 1.95
C THR A 22 20.64 -9.74 0.60
N ALA A 23 19.49 -9.17 0.27
CA ALA A 23 19.30 -8.47 -0.99
C ALA A 23 20.27 -7.29 -1.15
N GLN A 24 20.76 -7.11 -2.36
CA GLN A 24 21.65 -6.00 -2.70
C GLN A 24 20.81 -4.79 -3.08
N TRP A 25 20.52 -3.96 -2.07
CA TRP A 25 19.73 -2.74 -2.27
C TRP A 25 20.62 -1.62 -2.84
N ARG A 26 20.15 -1.02 -3.92
CA ARG A 26 20.65 0.29 -4.39
C ARG A 26 19.92 1.35 -3.58
N THR A 27 20.65 2.17 -2.85
CA THR A 27 20.06 3.18 -1.95
C THR A 27 20.43 4.58 -2.39
N ALA A 28 19.47 5.49 -2.33
CA ALA A 28 19.65 6.93 -2.52
C ALA A 28 19.17 7.64 -1.25
N ASP A 29 20.05 8.44 -0.64
CA ASP A 29 19.70 9.34 0.45
C ASP A 29 18.97 10.56 -0.10
N LEU A 30 17.80 10.86 0.44
CA LEU A 30 16.98 12.03 0.09
C LEU A 30 17.12 13.16 1.11
N GLY A 31 17.95 12.98 2.15
CA GLY A 31 18.13 13.94 3.22
C GLY A 31 17.05 13.87 4.32
N GLY A 32 17.28 14.55 5.43
CA GLY A 32 16.35 14.57 6.55
C GLY A 32 16.06 13.20 7.21
N GLY A 33 16.76 12.15 6.82
CA GLY A 33 16.53 10.77 7.21
C GLY A 33 15.52 10.06 6.31
N ALA A 34 15.19 10.63 5.16
CA ALA A 34 14.44 9.96 4.09
C ALA A 34 15.40 9.26 3.12
N GLU A 35 15.02 8.09 2.64
CA GLU A 35 15.77 7.31 1.67
C GLU A 35 14.84 6.61 0.68
N CYS A 36 15.34 6.38 -0.51
CA CYS A 36 14.77 5.44 -1.47
C CYS A 36 15.74 4.29 -1.72
N ARG A 37 15.22 3.08 -1.82
CA ARG A 37 16.01 1.91 -2.16
C ARG A 37 15.28 1.00 -3.14
N TYR A 38 16.05 0.31 -3.96
CA TYR A 38 15.56 -0.60 -4.97
C TYR A 38 16.37 -1.90 -4.97
N ALA A 39 15.68 -3.03 -5.13
CA ALA A 39 16.33 -4.32 -5.34
C ALA A 39 15.48 -5.23 -6.23
N GLN A 40 16.18 -6.13 -6.94
CA GLN A 40 15.57 -7.31 -7.54
C GLN A 40 15.93 -8.52 -6.69
N ILE A 41 14.93 -9.28 -6.26
CA ILE A 41 15.08 -10.35 -5.26
C ILE A 41 14.38 -11.60 -5.78
N ASP A 42 15.04 -12.75 -5.72
CA ASP A 42 14.40 -14.03 -6.02
C ASP A 42 13.66 -14.55 -4.80
N MET A 43 12.34 -14.34 -4.78
CA MET A 43 11.42 -14.74 -3.71
C MET A 43 10.17 -15.40 -4.28
N PHE A 44 9.55 -16.27 -3.48
CA PHE A 44 8.29 -16.93 -3.87
C PHE A 44 8.40 -17.74 -5.16
N GLY A 45 9.62 -18.26 -5.46
CA GLY A 45 9.91 -18.96 -6.71
C GLY A 45 9.85 -18.08 -7.96
N SER A 46 10.01 -16.75 -7.83
CA SER A 46 9.97 -15.79 -8.93
C SER A 46 10.87 -14.58 -8.66
N ARG A 47 11.09 -13.76 -9.68
CA ARG A 47 11.83 -12.50 -9.56
C ARG A 47 10.88 -11.41 -9.09
N GLN A 48 11.22 -10.73 -7.99
CA GLN A 48 10.54 -9.55 -7.48
C GLN A 48 11.39 -8.31 -7.69
N SER A 49 10.80 -7.24 -8.18
CA SER A 49 11.42 -5.93 -8.33
C SER A 49 10.71 -5.00 -7.35
N ILE A 50 11.44 -4.50 -6.35
CA ILE A 50 10.86 -3.80 -5.21
C ILE A 50 11.54 -2.45 -5.04
N SER A 51 10.73 -1.39 -5.08
CA SER A 51 11.12 -0.02 -4.72
C SER A 51 10.54 0.33 -3.37
N VAL A 52 11.35 0.90 -2.48
CA VAL A 52 10.93 1.26 -1.12
C VAL A 52 11.40 2.68 -0.83
N ALA A 53 10.48 3.53 -0.37
CA ALA A 53 10.81 4.83 0.21
C ALA A 53 10.49 4.81 1.69
N THR A 54 11.39 5.37 2.51
CA THR A 54 11.20 5.48 3.96
C THR A 54 11.50 6.89 4.42
N TYR A 55 10.76 7.36 5.44
CA TYR A 55 11.01 8.65 6.06
C TYR A 55 10.49 8.73 7.50
N PRO A 56 11.13 9.52 8.38
CA PRO A 56 10.61 9.77 9.73
C PRO A 56 9.31 10.57 9.68
N GLY A 57 8.16 9.96 9.98
CA GLY A 57 6.83 10.56 9.80
C GLY A 57 6.62 11.89 10.56
N ARG A 58 7.38 12.14 11.64
CA ARG A 58 7.30 13.40 12.38
C ARG A 58 8.07 14.55 11.74
N ARG A 59 9.01 14.27 10.85
CA ARG A 59 9.85 15.28 10.19
C ARG A 59 9.27 15.74 8.86
N PHE A 60 8.53 14.88 8.19
CA PHE A 60 7.96 15.15 6.88
C PHE A 60 6.46 15.45 6.96
N THR A 61 5.96 16.19 6.00
CA THR A 61 4.53 16.39 5.75
C THR A 61 4.05 15.32 4.81
N THR A 62 3.01 14.58 5.19
CA THR A 62 2.35 13.60 4.31
C THR A 62 0.98 14.13 3.94
N SER A 63 0.64 14.10 2.67
CA SER A 63 -0.65 14.60 2.17
C SER A 63 -1.26 13.66 1.14
N ILE A 64 -2.58 13.77 1.00
CA ILE A 64 -3.34 13.13 -0.07
C ILE A 64 -3.57 14.19 -1.13
N VAL A 65 -3.16 13.91 -2.37
CA VAL A 65 -3.45 14.76 -3.54
C VAL A 65 -4.60 14.13 -4.30
N HIS A 66 -5.56 14.94 -4.68
CA HIS A 66 -6.73 14.53 -5.46
C HIS A 66 -6.96 15.50 -6.61
N LEU A 67 -7.30 14.96 -7.76
CA LEU A 67 -7.74 15.72 -8.93
C LEU A 67 -9.22 15.45 -9.18
N ASP A 68 -9.98 16.49 -9.42
CA ASP A 68 -11.38 16.33 -9.77
C ASP A 68 -11.52 15.90 -11.24
N ARG A 69 -12.05 14.70 -11.46
CA ARG A 69 -12.41 14.11 -12.77
C ARG A 69 -11.32 14.13 -13.83
N ARG A 70 -10.08 14.07 -13.44
CA ARG A 70 -8.95 13.96 -14.36
C ARG A 70 -7.87 13.05 -13.79
N ALA A 71 -7.06 12.48 -14.66
CA ALA A 71 -5.90 11.69 -14.29
C ALA A 71 -4.62 12.38 -14.75
N GLU A 72 -3.61 12.26 -13.91
CA GLU A 72 -2.23 12.66 -14.21
C GLU A 72 -1.30 11.58 -13.66
N SER A 73 -0.07 11.53 -14.16
CA SER A 73 0.91 10.60 -13.60
C SER A 73 1.24 10.95 -12.14
N THR A 74 1.52 9.95 -11.32
CA THR A 74 1.93 10.17 -9.92
C THR A 74 3.16 11.07 -9.83
N SER A 75 4.11 10.94 -10.79
CA SER A 75 5.29 11.77 -10.84
C SER A 75 4.99 13.25 -11.12
N ASP A 76 4.03 13.55 -11.99
CA ASP A 76 3.66 14.94 -12.30
C ASP A 76 2.87 15.57 -11.14
N LEU A 77 1.97 14.80 -10.52
CA LEU A 77 1.29 15.21 -9.29
C LEU A 77 2.27 15.45 -8.14
N GLY A 78 3.24 14.56 -7.95
CA GLY A 78 4.28 14.72 -6.94
C GLY A 78 5.09 16.00 -7.15
N LYS A 79 5.55 16.25 -8.39
CA LYS A 79 6.27 17.49 -8.76
C LYS A 79 5.42 18.73 -8.51
N ALA A 80 4.16 18.73 -8.95
CA ALA A 80 3.24 19.86 -8.75
C ALA A 80 2.97 20.13 -7.26
N ALA A 81 2.96 19.10 -6.44
CA ALA A 81 2.82 19.21 -4.98
C ALA A 81 4.13 19.55 -4.25
N GLY A 82 5.28 19.61 -4.94
CA GLY A 82 6.59 19.78 -4.33
C GLY A 82 6.98 18.61 -3.44
N ALA A 83 6.52 17.40 -3.76
CA ALA A 83 6.80 16.20 -3.00
C ALA A 83 8.14 15.59 -3.40
N GLU A 84 8.93 15.14 -2.43
CA GLU A 84 10.16 14.39 -2.65
C GLU A 84 9.87 12.91 -2.92
N ILE A 85 8.78 12.39 -2.34
CA ILE A 85 8.30 11.01 -2.50
C ILE A 85 6.81 11.05 -2.81
N ALA A 86 6.39 10.33 -3.83
CA ALA A 86 4.98 10.16 -4.16
C ALA A 86 4.71 8.71 -4.61
N VAL A 87 3.57 8.19 -4.24
CA VAL A 87 3.03 6.92 -4.71
C VAL A 87 1.57 7.09 -5.11
N ASN A 88 1.05 6.21 -5.94
CA ASN A 88 -0.37 6.21 -6.28
C ASN A 88 -1.23 5.94 -5.03
N GLY A 89 -2.46 6.45 -5.05
CA GLY A 89 -3.43 6.31 -3.96
C GLY A 89 -4.31 5.06 -4.07
N SER A 90 -5.60 5.27 -3.82
CA SER A 90 -6.60 4.21 -3.79
C SER A 90 -7.34 4.05 -5.13
N TYR A 91 -8.36 3.21 -5.13
CA TYR A 91 -9.12 2.81 -6.32
C TYR A 91 -9.96 3.95 -6.90
N PHE A 92 -10.04 4.01 -8.21
CA PHE A 92 -10.81 5.01 -8.94
C PHE A 92 -11.49 4.40 -10.18
N ASN A 93 -12.52 5.05 -10.67
CA ASN A 93 -13.16 4.69 -11.93
C ASN A 93 -12.30 5.17 -13.11
N VAL A 94 -11.79 4.24 -13.90
CA VAL A 94 -10.87 4.53 -15.03
C VAL A 94 -11.52 5.33 -16.17
N LYS A 95 -12.85 5.45 -16.21
CA LYS A 95 -13.58 6.21 -17.23
C LYS A 95 -13.91 7.63 -16.77
N THR A 96 -14.27 7.80 -15.49
CA THR A 96 -14.67 9.11 -14.94
C THR A 96 -13.57 9.77 -14.13
N PHE A 97 -12.52 9.01 -13.76
CA PHE A 97 -11.44 9.40 -12.86
C PHE A 97 -11.89 9.78 -11.44
N GLU A 98 -13.11 9.46 -11.10
CA GLU A 98 -13.66 9.68 -9.75
C GLU A 98 -13.20 8.58 -8.80
N PRO A 99 -12.88 8.90 -7.52
CA PRO A 99 -12.56 7.89 -6.54
C PRO A 99 -13.78 6.98 -6.29
N VAL A 100 -13.54 5.67 -6.24
CA VAL A 100 -14.56 4.67 -5.87
C VAL A 100 -14.38 4.15 -4.46
N THR A 101 -13.54 4.84 -3.68
CA THR A 101 -13.31 4.60 -2.25
C THR A 101 -13.55 5.86 -1.44
N PHE A 102 -13.70 5.73 -0.12
CA PHE A 102 -13.85 6.88 0.74
C PHE A 102 -12.59 7.74 0.75
N VAL A 103 -12.75 9.01 0.41
CA VAL A 103 -11.71 10.03 0.44
C VAL A 103 -12.22 11.25 1.18
N LEU A 104 -11.52 11.64 2.24
CA LEU A 104 -11.77 12.83 3.03
C LEU A 104 -10.59 13.79 2.87
N LEU A 105 -10.84 15.00 2.42
CA LEU A 105 -9.85 16.06 2.28
C LEU A 105 -10.30 17.31 2.99
N ASP A 106 -9.50 17.80 3.91
CA ASP A 106 -9.82 19.02 4.68
C ASP A 106 -11.25 19.01 5.25
N ARG A 107 -11.69 17.88 5.82
CA ARG A 107 -13.04 17.61 6.37
C ARG A 107 -14.16 17.58 5.33
N LYS A 108 -13.84 17.53 4.04
CA LYS A 108 -14.82 17.35 2.97
C LYS A 108 -14.69 15.93 2.40
N ILE A 109 -15.80 15.22 2.30
CA ILE A 109 -15.85 13.92 1.64
C ILE A 109 -15.90 14.19 0.13
N VAL A 110 -14.84 13.76 -0.58
CA VAL A 110 -14.70 13.89 -2.04
C VAL A 110 -14.85 12.55 -2.76
N GLY A 111 -14.84 11.44 -2.05
CA GLY A 111 -15.07 10.10 -2.58
C GLY A 111 -15.83 9.22 -1.59
N ARG A 112 -16.57 8.24 -2.09
CA ARG A 112 -17.29 7.25 -1.29
C ARG A 112 -16.98 5.85 -1.80
N THR A 113 -16.84 4.88 -0.89
CA THR A 113 -16.65 3.48 -1.27
C THR A 113 -17.94 2.96 -1.90
N THR A 114 -17.81 2.45 -3.13
CA THR A 114 -18.93 1.80 -3.82
C THR A 114 -19.12 0.37 -3.30
N PRO A 115 -20.32 -0.21 -3.43
CA PRO A 115 -20.56 -1.60 -3.00
C PRO A 115 -19.59 -2.60 -3.64
N GLU A 116 -19.22 -2.38 -4.90
CA GLU A 116 -18.31 -3.24 -5.67
C GLU A 116 -16.88 -3.20 -5.12
N GLU A 117 -16.48 -2.12 -4.46
CA GLU A 117 -15.14 -1.95 -3.89
C GLU A 117 -15.05 -2.33 -2.41
N ALA A 118 -16.20 -2.47 -1.73
CA ALA A 118 -16.25 -2.72 -0.29
C ALA A 118 -15.53 -4.02 0.12
N PHE A 119 -15.53 -5.05 -0.76
CA PHE A 119 -14.93 -6.36 -0.45
C PHE A 119 -13.41 -6.31 -0.26
N ARG A 120 -12.75 -5.30 -0.79
CA ARG A 120 -11.28 -5.13 -0.73
C ARG A 120 -10.84 -3.83 -0.05
N THR A 121 -11.79 -2.94 0.30
CA THR A 121 -11.52 -1.66 0.95
C THR A 121 -11.88 -1.75 2.43
N ASN A 122 -10.93 -2.22 3.24
CA ASN A 122 -11.15 -2.51 4.65
C ASN A 122 -10.14 -1.84 5.59
N GLY A 123 -9.45 -0.80 5.12
CA GLY A 123 -8.53 -0.01 5.92
C GLY A 123 -8.53 1.46 5.52
N VAL A 124 -7.99 2.28 6.39
CA VAL A 124 -7.90 3.73 6.21
C VAL A 124 -6.52 4.23 6.62
N ILE A 125 -5.99 5.14 5.82
CA ILE A 125 -4.91 6.05 6.18
C ILE A 125 -5.56 7.36 6.60
N ALA A 126 -5.23 7.91 7.77
CA ALA A 126 -5.90 9.10 8.28
C ALA A 126 -4.93 10.08 8.95
N PHE A 127 -5.27 11.37 8.86
CA PHE A 127 -4.48 12.48 9.39
C PHE A 127 -5.37 13.44 10.18
N LYS A 128 -4.96 13.80 11.41
CA LYS A 128 -5.69 14.75 12.27
C LYS A 128 -5.37 16.20 11.97
N ASP A 129 -4.18 16.47 11.45
CA ASP A 129 -3.69 17.83 11.19
C ASP A 129 -3.35 18.03 9.70
N ARG A 130 -3.13 19.29 9.31
CA ARG A 130 -2.77 19.66 7.93
C ARG A 130 -1.41 19.16 7.48
N LYS A 131 -0.48 18.94 8.42
CA LYS A 131 0.89 18.55 8.11
C LYS A 131 1.03 17.03 7.92
N GLY A 132 0.01 16.25 8.32
CA GLY A 132 0.02 14.80 8.20
C GLY A 132 1.22 14.10 8.87
N ARG A 133 1.82 14.72 9.89
CA ARG A 133 3.02 14.22 10.58
C ARG A 133 2.76 13.02 11.48
N ARG A 134 1.49 12.78 11.78
CA ARG A 134 1.02 11.65 12.59
C ARG A 134 -0.01 10.88 11.77
N MET A 135 0.50 10.12 10.81
CA MET A 135 -0.31 9.21 10.04
C MET A 135 -0.79 8.06 10.91
N GLU A 136 -2.08 7.79 10.89
CA GLU A 136 -2.68 6.60 11.48
C GLU A 136 -3.13 5.67 10.35
N ILE A 137 -2.88 4.37 10.49
CA ILE A 137 -3.36 3.32 9.58
C ILE A 137 -4.09 2.31 10.44
N PHE A 138 -5.32 1.96 10.10
CA PHE A 138 -6.14 1.06 10.89
C PHE A 138 -7.22 0.37 10.04
N PRO A 139 -7.68 -0.82 10.45
CA PRO A 139 -8.85 -1.47 9.87
C PRO A 139 -10.08 -0.56 9.98
N CYS A 140 -10.83 -0.46 8.89
CA CYS A 140 -12.01 0.41 8.83
C CYS A 140 -12.88 -0.01 7.66
N ASP A 141 -14.15 -0.23 7.91
CA ASP A 141 -15.15 -0.52 6.88
C ASP A 141 -16.10 0.68 6.63
N THR A 142 -17.04 0.50 5.71
CA THR A 142 -17.96 1.55 5.28
C THR A 142 -18.87 2.07 6.40
N THR A 143 -19.14 1.28 7.43
CA THR A 143 -20.00 1.68 8.56
C THR A 143 -19.33 2.68 9.48
N GLN A 144 -18.00 2.74 9.47
CA GLN A 144 -17.17 3.55 10.36
C GLN A 144 -16.74 4.89 9.74
N TYR A 145 -16.98 5.11 8.44
CA TYR A 145 -16.52 6.32 7.74
C TYR A 145 -17.08 7.63 8.31
N ALA A 146 -18.29 7.61 8.88
CA ALA A 146 -18.84 8.79 9.54
C ALA A 146 -18.01 9.19 10.77
N ASP A 147 -17.52 8.23 11.52
CA ASP A 147 -16.63 8.44 12.67
C ASP A 147 -15.26 8.94 12.24
N VAL A 148 -14.71 8.38 11.17
CA VAL A 148 -13.47 8.88 10.56
C VAL A 148 -13.62 10.34 10.14
N ALA A 149 -14.70 10.70 9.46
CA ALA A 149 -14.94 12.08 9.01
C ALA A 149 -15.07 13.08 10.18
N ARG A 150 -15.59 12.63 11.34
CA ARG A 150 -15.67 13.49 12.54
C ARG A 150 -14.31 13.67 13.21
N ARG A 151 -13.47 12.63 13.24
CA ARG A 151 -12.23 12.58 14.02
C ARG A 151 -11.01 13.11 13.27
N TYR A 152 -10.98 12.95 11.96
CA TYR A 152 -9.83 13.24 11.13
C TYR A 152 -10.08 14.42 10.19
N ARG A 153 -8.99 15.04 9.78
CA ARG A 153 -9.04 16.13 8.80
C ARG A 153 -9.01 15.60 7.38
N SER A 154 -8.17 14.63 7.12
CA SER A 154 -8.04 13.95 5.84
C SER A 154 -7.89 12.45 6.04
N ALA A 155 -8.44 11.66 5.13
CA ALA A 155 -8.35 10.21 5.16
C ALA A 155 -8.52 9.61 3.75
N LEU A 156 -7.92 8.45 3.54
CA LEU A 156 -8.02 7.67 2.31
C LEU A 156 -8.32 6.22 2.67
N ALA A 157 -9.46 5.73 2.25
CA ALA A 157 -9.76 4.30 2.37
C ALA A 157 -9.15 3.52 1.22
N ALA A 158 -8.55 2.38 1.54
CA ALA A 158 -7.93 1.46 0.60
C ALA A 158 -7.96 0.04 1.18
N GLY A 159 -7.22 -0.87 0.58
CA GLY A 159 -7.13 -2.22 1.14
C GLY A 159 -6.59 -3.26 0.16
N PRO A 160 -6.47 -4.49 0.63
CA PRO A 160 -6.80 -4.88 1.99
C PRO A 160 -5.73 -4.44 3.01
N VAL A 161 -6.08 -4.45 4.30
CA VAL A 161 -5.11 -4.31 5.39
C VAL A 161 -4.14 -5.48 5.32
N LEU A 162 -2.85 -5.21 5.31
CA LEU A 162 -1.81 -6.24 5.21
C LEU A 162 -1.26 -6.64 6.58
N ILE A 163 -1.07 -5.64 7.44
CA ILE A 163 -0.58 -5.82 8.81
C ILE A 163 -1.39 -4.93 9.75
N ASP A 164 -1.83 -5.47 10.86
CA ASP A 164 -2.51 -4.76 11.93
C ASP A 164 -1.88 -5.14 13.28
N GLY A 165 -1.43 -4.14 14.05
CA GLY A 165 -0.75 -4.34 15.33
C GLY A 165 0.44 -5.32 15.26
N GLY A 166 1.20 -5.31 14.18
CA GLY A 166 2.35 -6.22 13.95
C GLY A 166 1.98 -7.63 13.48
N LYS A 167 0.70 -7.93 13.30
CA LYS A 167 0.22 -9.24 12.84
C LYS A 167 -0.21 -9.16 11.38
N VAL A 168 0.23 -10.13 10.58
CA VAL A 168 -0.23 -10.28 9.20
C VAL A 168 -1.72 -10.63 9.21
N VAL A 169 -2.50 -9.92 8.39
CA VAL A 169 -3.93 -10.20 8.20
C VAL A 169 -4.08 -11.23 7.08
N GLU A 170 -4.71 -12.36 7.39
CA GLU A 170 -4.94 -13.44 6.44
C GLU A 170 -6.30 -13.29 5.75
N TYR A 171 -6.34 -13.61 4.46
CA TYR A 171 -7.55 -13.57 3.64
C TYR A 171 -7.79 -14.92 2.98
N THR A 172 -9.01 -15.42 3.10
CA THR A 172 -9.46 -16.70 2.51
C THR A 172 -10.14 -16.52 1.14
N SER A 173 -10.18 -15.30 0.61
CA SER A 173 -10.82 -15.02 -0.68
C SER A 173 -10.13 -15.71 -1.85
N GLY A 174 -10.88 -16.46 -2.66
CA GLY A 174 -10.41 -17.06 -3.91
C GLY A 174 -10.35 -16.07 -5.10
N SER A 175 -10.74 -14.82 -4.92
CA SER A 175 -10.70 -13.80 -5.97
C SER A 175 -9.29 -13.63 -6.54
N SER A 176 -9.21 -13.43 -7.85
CA SER A 176 -7.94 -13.19 -8.55
C SER A 176 -7.19 -11.96 -8.03
N PHE A 177 -7.90 -11.01 -7.45
CA PHE A 177 -7.31 -9.86 -6.78
C PHE A 177 -6.39 -10.29 -5.61
N TYR A 178 -6.79 -11.29 -4.84
CA TYR A 178 -6.01 -11.81 -3.71
C TYR A 178 -4.98 -12.85 -4.12
N THR A 179 -5.32 -13.73 -5.07
CA THR A 179 -4.58 -14.96 -5.36
C THR A 179 -3.61 -14.87 -6.53
N ARG A 180 -3.79 -13.90 -7.44
CA ARG A 180 -2.89 -13.69 -8.57
C ARG A 180 -1.85 -12.62 -8.27
N ARG A 181 -0.68 -12.80 -8.87
CA ARG A 181 0.40 -11.80 -8.84
C ARG A 181 0.05 -10.62 -9.72
N HIS A 182 0.16 -9.43 -9.15
CA HIS A 182 -0.03 -8.13 -9.80
C HIS A 182 1.04 -7.15 -9.32
N PRO A 183 1.32 -6.07 -10.06
CA PRO A 183 1.99 -4.92 -9.47
C PRO A 183 1.23 -4.46 -8.24
N ARG A 184 1.94 -4.10 -7.17
CA ARG A 184 1.34 -3.68 -5.90
C ARG A 184 1.99 -2.41 -5.39
N THR A 185 1.18 -1.59 -4.75
CA THR A 185 1.63 -0.46 -3.95
C THR A 185 1.13 -0.65 -2.53
N LEU A 186 1.97 -0.38 -1.56
CA LEU A 186 1.60 -0.41 -0.15
C LEU A 186 2.18 0.80 0.60
N ILE A 187 1.52 1.14 1.69
CA ILE A 187 2.01 2.11 2.67
C ILE A 187 1.88 1.51 4.06
N GLY A 188 2.83 1.82 4.93
CA GLY A 188 2.82 1.32 6.29
C GLY A 188 3.66 2.15 7.23
N LYS A 189 3.66 1.74 8.51
CA LYS A 189 4.49 2.32 9.55
C LYS A 189 5.25 1.24 10.31
N ARG A 190 6.45 1.60 10.76
CA ARG A 190 7.18 0.86 11.78
C ARG A 190 6.79 1.35 13.19
N ALA A 191 7.15 0.59 14.21
CA ALA A 191 6.88 0.93 15.61
C ALA A 191 7.50 2.27 16.05
N ASP A 192 8.62 2.67 15.46
CA ASP A 192 9.28 3.95 15.71
C ASP A 192 8.62 5.16 15.03
N GLY A 193 7.57 4.93 14.24
CA GLY A 193 6.84 5.95 13.48
C GLY A 193 7.46 6.28 12.12
N THR A 194 8.47 5.52 11.66
CA THR A 194 8.96 5.60 10.28
C THR A 194 7.85 5.17 9.33
N VAL A 195 7.56 6.02 8.36
CA VAL A 195 6.63 5.71 7.25
C VAL A 195 7.41 4.98 6.17
N VAL A 196 6.78 3.97 5.60
CA VAL A 196 7.32 3.17 4.49
C VAL A 196 6.29 3.12 3.40
N MET A 197 6.71 3.49 2.19
CA MET A 197 5.96 3.31 0.96
C MET A 197 6.73 2.30 0.10
N ALA A 198 6.05 1.31 -0.47
CA ALA A 198 6.70 0.34 -1.33
C ALA A 198 5.86 0.03 -2.57
N VAL A 199 6.57 -0.12 -3.67
CA VAL A 199 6.02 -0.56 -4.95
C VAL A 199 6.70 -1.87 -5.33
N ILE A 200 5.89 -2.85 -5.70
CA ILE A 200 6.32 -4.15 -6.22
C ILE A 200 5.91 -4.16 -7.68
N ASP A 201 6.89 -4.14 -8.57
CA ASP A 201 6.63 -4.23 -10.01
C ASP A 201 6.01 -5.57 -10.36
N GLY A 202 5.27 -5.61 -11.44
CA GLY A 202 4.64 -6.85 -11.89
C GLY A 202 4.39 -6.87 -13.39
N ARG A 203 3.99 -8.04 -13.91
CA ARG A 203 3.70 -8.28 -15.33
C ARG A 203 4.94 -8.23 -16.24
N PHE A 204 6.13 -8.19 -15.68
CA PHE A 204 7.41 -8.26 -16.41
C PHE A 204 8.07 -9.60 -16.10
N LYS A 205 7.70 -10.65 -16.85
CA LYS A 205 8.15 -12.02 -16.61
C LYS A 205 9.68 -12.10 -16.47
N GLY A 206 10.13 -12.67 -15.35
CA GLY A 206 11.56 -12.87 -15.04
C GLY A 206 12.32 -11.59 -14.63
N GLN A 207 11.61 -10.46 -14.52
CA GLN A 207 12.19 -9.19 -14.03
C GLN A 207 11.44 -8.65 -12.81
N GLY A 208 10.11 -8.69 -12.85
CA GLY A 208 9.21 -8.30 -11.79
C GLY A 208 7.87 -8.99 -12.03
N ASP A 209 7.65 -10.16 -11.42
CA ASP A 209 6.46 -10.97 -11.68
C ASP A 209 5.23 -10.44 -10.93
N GLY A 210 5.45 -9.58 -9.92
CA GLY A 210 4.41 -9.07 -9.05
C GLY A 210 4.15 -9.98 -7.84
N ALA A 211 3.19 -9.58 -7.01
CA ALA A 211 2.88 -10.26 -5.78
C ALA A 211 1.37 -10.51 -5.60
N THR A 212 1.02 -11.61 -4.96
CA THR A 212 -0.31 -11.84 -4.37
C THR A 212 -0.48 -10.95 -3.13
N ILE A 213 -1.68 -10.86 -2.58
CA ILE A 213 -1.88 -10.10 -1.32
C ILE A 213 -1.09 -10.74 -0.16
N ALA A 214 -1.04 -12.07 -0.07
CA ALA A 214 -0.26 -12.75 0.96
C ALA A 214 1.25 -12.49 0.82
N GLU A 215 1.79 -12.53 -0.40
CA GLU A 215 3.19 -12.20 -0.68
C GLU A 215 3.49 -10.72 -0.39
N THR A 216 2.53 -9.82 -0.69
CA THR A 216 2.65 -8.38 -0.35
C THR A 216 2.69 -8.16 1.16
N ALA A 217 1.84 -8.85 1.92
CA ALA A 217 1.84 -8.82 3.38
C ALA A 217 3.15 -9.37 3.96
N TYR A 218 3.70 -10.42 3.35
CA TYR A 218 5.01 -10.95 3.73
C TYR A 218 6.12 -9.93 3.52
N ILE A 219 6.17 -9.26 2.37
CA ILE A 219 7.13 -8.19 2.09
C ILE A 219 6.97 -7.04 3.11
N ALA A 220 5.74 -6.64 3.41
CA ALA A 220 5.45 -5.62 4.42
C ALA A 220 6.01 -6.00 5.80
N ARG A 221 5.89 -7.27 6.19
CA ARG A 221 6.50 -7.80 7.42
C ARG A 221 8.03 -7.76 7.38
N GLN A 222 8.65 -8.15 6.25
CA GLN A 222 10.11 -8.08 6.09
C GLN A 222 10.62 -6.63 6.12
N LEU A 223 9.81 -5.65 5.73
CA LEU A 223 10.09 -4.22 5.87
C LEU A 223 9.96 -3.72 7.33
N GLY A 224 9.55 -4.57 8.27
CA GLY A 224 9.41 -4.25 9.69
C GLY A 224 8.16 -3.42 10.02
N LEU A 225 7.12 -3.52 9.21
CA LEU A 225 5.88 -2.76 9.42
C LEU A 225 5.04 -3.35 10.54
N THR A 226 4.48 -2.49 11.37
CA THR A 226 3.48 -2.83 12.40
C THR A 226 2.06 -2.53 11.96
N GLU A 227 1.89 -1.61 11.02
CA GLU A 227 0.63 -1.31 10.33
C GLU A 227 0.93 -1.19 8.83
N ALA A 228 0.14 -1.83 7.99
CA ALA A 228 0.32 -1.75 6.54
C ALA A 228 -0.99 -1.91 5.78
N LEU A 229 -1.15 -1.12 4.75
CA LEU A 229 -2.31 -1.08 3.88
C LEU A 229 -1.88 -1.21 2.42
N ASN A 230 -2.53 -2.11 1.67
CA ASN A 230 -2.40 -2.16 0.23
C ASN A 230 -3.17 -0.99 -0.39
N LEU A 231 -2.59 -0.37 -1.40
CA LEU A 231 -3.19 0.69 -2.21
C LEU A 231 -3.64 0.13 -3.56
N ASP A 232 -4.03 0.99 -4.49
CA ASP A 232 -4.32 0.53 -5.85
C ASP A 232 -3.07 -0.08 -6.48
N GLY A 233 -3.31 -1.06 -7.34
CA GLY A 233 -2.26 -1.89 -7.95
C GLY A 233 -2.37 -1.94 -9.47
N GLY A 234 -1.73 -2.93 -10.05
CA GLY A 234 -1.80 -3.14 -11.49
C GLY A 234 -1.14 -2.01 -12.28
N GLY A 235 -1.88 -1.38 -13.18
CA GLY A 235 -1.40 -0.26 -13.99
C GLY A 235 -1.17 1.03 -13.21
N SER A 236 -1.72 1.15 -12.01
CA SER A 236 -1.59 2.33 -11.15
C SER A 236 -0.33 2.31 -10.28
N SER A 237 0.33 1.15 -10.12
CA SER A 237 1.50 1.03 -9.25
C SER A 237 2.65 1.92 -9.71
N THR A 238 3.02 2.86 -8.87
CA THR A 238 4.10 3.83 -9.11
C THR A 238 4.68 4.31 -7.79
#